data_ca696430a24f5693cf3de23f96916690
#
_entry.id   ca696430a24f5693cf3de23f96916690
#
_cell.length_a   1.000
_cell.length_b   1.000
_cell.length_c   1.000
_cell.angle_alpha   90.00
_cell.angle_beta   90.00
_cell.angle_gamma   90.00
#
_symmetry.space_group_name_H-M   'P 1'
#
loop_
_entity.id
_entity.type
_entity.pdbx_description
1 polymer ?
#
loop_
_entity_poly.entity_id
_entity_poly.type
_entity_poly.pdbx_seq_one_letter_code
_entity_poly.pdbx_strand_id
1 'polypeptide(L)'
;MRIWSRILIFSLIALAAGCGEPERSSPLQTFKTYIKAIKAKDTTTMKLLLSNATIRMHEKEARAQGVTVDDIVKRETLFSENQKSVEYRNEKIDGNKATLEVKNSYGSWEKVPFIMEDEVWKVDKQGYADQMLKEIEENDKKLDDIINGAKTP
;
A
#
# COMPACT_ATOMS: atom_id res chain seq x y z
N MET A 1 -78.04 -17.97 -3.80
CA MET A 1 -77.28 -17.27 -2.79
C MET A 1 -75.79 -17.33 -3.20
N ARG A 2 -75.23 -16.19 -3.45
CA ARG A 2 -73.91 -16.04 -4.12
C ARG A 2 -72.79 -15.93 -3.06
N ILE A 3 -71.85 -16.87 -3.09
CA ILE A 3 -70.69 -16.85 -2.23
C ILE A 3 -69.51 -16.27 -3.08
N TRP A 4 -69.11 -15.09 -2.77
CA TRP A 4 -67.95 -14.45 -3.41
C TRP A 4 -66.70 -14.89 -2.69
N SER A 5 -65.91 -15.68 -3.38
CA SER A 5 -64.55 -16.06 -2.98
C SER A 5 -63.60 -14.86 -3.23
N ARG A 6 -63.07 -14.25 -2.17
CA ARG A 6 -62.03 -13.23 -2.26
C ARG A 6 -60.68 -13.95 -2.25
N ILE A 7 -60.06 -14.01 -3.41
CA ILE A 7 -58.66 -14.46 -3.57
C ILE A 7 -57.76 -13.30 -3.15
N LEU A 8 -57.10 -13.46 -2.00
CA LEU A 8 -56.11 -12.56 -1.48
C LEU A 8 -54.75 -12.95 -2.10
N ILE A 9 -54.34 -12.20 -3.12
CA ILE A 9 -53.02 -12.33 -3.73
C ILE A 9 -52.00 -11.68 -2.79
N PHE A 10 -51.27 -12.52 -2.05
CA PHE A 10 -50.10 -12.10 -1.28
C PHE A 10 -48.96 -11.86 -2.26
N SER A 11 -48.71 -10.59 -2.58
CA SER A 11 -47.53 -10.15 -3.34
C SER A 11 -46.32 -10.22 -2.43
N LEU A 12 -45.50 -11.28 -2.58
CA LEU A 12 -44.23 -11.47 -1.89
C LEU A 12 -43.18 -10.55 -2.56
N ILE A 13 -43.02 -9.36 -2.00
CA ILE A 13 -41.93 -8.46 -2.41
C ILE A 13 -40.65 -9.04 -1.81
N ALA A 14 -39.85 -9.74 -2.64
CA ALA A 14 -38.47 -10.10 -2.33
C ALA A 14 -37.62 -8.84 -2.31
N LEU A 15 -37.36 -8.31 -1.11
CA LEU A 15 -36.30 -7.36 -0.92
C LEU A 15 -34.97 -8.10 -1.18
N ALA A 16 -34.41 -7.95 -2.38
CA ALA A 16 -33.04 -8.26 -2.65
C ALA A 16 -32.19 -7.22 -1.87
N ALA A 17 -31.84 -7.54 -0.63
CA ALA A 17 -30.77 -6.89 0.09
C ALA A 17 -29.48 -7.19 -0.68
N GLY A 18 -29.12 -6.30 -1.60
CA GLY A 18 -27.80 -6.31 -2.21
C GLY A 18 -26.78 -6.05 -1.09
N CYS A 19 -26.21 -7.11 -0.54
CA CYS A 19 -24.94 -7.01 0.17
C CYS A 19 -23.92 -6.57 -0.87
N GLY A 20 -23.73 -5.26 -1.02
CA GLY A 20 -22.56 -4.73 -1.68
C GLY A 20 -21.34 -5.24 -0.89
N GLU A 21 -20.50 -6.06 -1.53
CA GLU A 21 -19.19 -6.35 -0.96
C GLU A 21 -18.57 -5.01 -0.56
N PRO A 22 -18.00 -4.90 0.67
CA PRO A 22 -17.31 -3.68 1.05
C PRO A 22 -16.24 -3.41 0.00
N GLU A 23 -16.31 -2.23 -0.61
CA GLU A 23 -15.39 -1.82 -1.67
C GLU A 23 -13.98 -1.94 -1.11
N ARG A 24 -13.19 -2.90 -1.63
CA ARG A 24 -11.82 -3.14 -1.17
C ARG A 24 -11.05 -1.83 -1.35
N SER A 25 -10.42 -1.36 -0.28
CA SER A 25 -9.64 -0.12 -0.35
C SER A 25 -8.54 -0.26 -1.41
N SER A 26 -8.42 0.72 -2.31
CA SER A 26 -7.34 0.73 -3.30
C SER A 26 -5.99 1.11 -2.66
N PRO A 27 -4.84 0.84 -3.33
CA PRO A 27 -3.53 1.34 -2.90
C PRO A 27 -3.56 2.86 -2.65
N LEU A 28 -4.22 3.62 -3.52
CA LEU A 28 -4.41 5.06 -3.36
C LEU A 28 -5.20 5.41 -2.09
N GLN A 29 -6.24 4.67 -1.77
CA GLN A 29 -7.03 4.92 -0.56
C GLN A 29 -6.21 4.60 0.70
N THR A 30 -5.46 3.49 0.69
CA THR A 30 -4.50 3.14 1.74
C THR A 30 -3.47 4.24 1.92
N PHE A 31 -2.90 4.73 0.82
CA PHE A 31 -1.94 5.83 0.84
C PHE A 31 -2.51 7.10 1.47
N LYS A 32 -3.70 7.53 1.06
CA LYS A 32 -4.37 8.71 1.65
C LYS A 32 -4.58 8.56 3.16
N THR A 33 -4.98 7.37 3.59
CA THR A 33 -5.16 7.07 5.02
C THR A 33 -3.83 7.09 5.76
N TYR A 34 -2.76 6.53 5.16
CA TYR A 34 -1.42 6.55 5.72
C TYR A 34 -0.89 7.98 5.90
N ILE A 35 -1.02 8.85 4.88
CA ILE A 35 -0.66 10.27 4.99
C ILE A 35 -1.47 11.00 6.08
N LYS A 36 -2.76 10.69 6.20
CA LYS A 36 -3.59 11.26 7.28
C LYS A 36 -3.08 10.82 8.66
N ALA A 37 -2.71 9.55 8.81
CA ALA A 37 -2.14 9.03 10.06
C ALA A 37 -0.79 9.68 10.40
N ILE A 38 0.09 9.87 9.40
CA ILE A 38 1.36 10.61 9.59
C ILE A 38 1.09 12.02 10.13
N LYS A 39 0.20 12.78 9.48
CA LYS A 39 -0.15 14.15 9.90
C LYS A 39 -0.76 14.21 11.29
N ALA A 40 -1.51 13.18 11.68
CA ALA A 40 -2.10 13.05 13.00
C ALA A 40 -1.14 12.47 14.06
N LYS A 41 0.07 12.04 13.66
CA LYS A 41 1.04 11.28 14.49
C LYS A 41 0.43 10.01 15.09
N ASP A 42 -0.53 9.42 14.38
CA ASP A 42 -1.22 8.18 14.76
C ASP A 42 -0.38 6.96 14.35
N THR A 43 0.58 6.60 15.20
CA THR A 43 1.49 5.46 14.98
C THR A 43 0.75 4.12 14.92
N THR A 44 -0.39 4.00 15.59
CA THR A 44 -1.19 2.79 15.56
C THR A 44 -1.75 2.55 14.15
N THR A 45 -2.42 3.55 13.58
CA THR A 45 -2.90 3.47 12.19
C THR A 45 -1.75 3.34 11.19
N MET A 46 -0.64 4.06 11.39
CA MET A 46 0.54 3.92 10.52
C MET A 46 1.03 2.47 10.49
N LYS A 47 1.22 1.82 11.64
CA LYS A 47 1.66 0.41 11.73
C LYS A 47 0.66 -0.55 11.07
N LEU A 48 -0.63 -0.33 11.24
CA LEU A 48 -1.67 -1.16 10.61
C LEU A 48 -1.65 -1.09 9.08
N LEU A 49 -1.15 -0.01 8.50
CA LEU A 49 -1.06 0.19 7.05
C LEU A 49 0.30 -0.16 6.46
N LEU A 50 1.27 -0.59 7.26
CA LEU A 50 2.57 -1.12 6.81
C LEU A 50 2.50 -2.63 6.59
N SER A 51 3.26 -3.15 5.62
CA SER A 51 3.39 -4.58 5.41
C SER A 51 4.04 -5.28 6.59
N ASN A 52 3.76 -6.58 6.77
CA ASN A 52 4.42 -7.39 7.78
C ASN A 52 5.95 -7.39 7.61
N ALA A 53 6.45 -7.34 6.37
CA ALA A 53 7.88 -7.24 6.07
C ALA A 53 8.44 -5.91 6.57
N THR A 54 7.77 -4.80 6.31
CA THR A 54 8.16 -3.47 6.78
C THR A 54 8.15 -3.39 8.31
N ILE A 55 7.13 -3.94 8.97
CA ILE A 55 7.09 -3.97 10.44
C ILE A 55 8.26 -4.75 11.01
N ARG A 56 8.60 -5.93 10.47
CA ARG A 56 9.78 -6.70 10.92
C ARG A 56 11.10 -5.93 10.71
N MET A 57 11.22 -5.19 9.62
CA MET A 57 12.36 -4.30 9.39
C MET A 57 12.46 -3.26 10.49
N HIS A 58 11.37 -2.57 10.81
CA HIS A 58 11.31 -1.57 11.88
C HIS A 58 11.58 -2.16 13.28
N GLU A 59 11.11 -3.37 13.56
CA GLU A 59 11.43 -4.08 14.81
C GLU A 59 12.92 -4.37 14.93
N LYS A 60 13.56 -4.80 13.85
CA LYS A 60 15.01 -5.03 13.81
C LYS A 60 15.78 -3.74 14.06
N GLU A 61 15.38 -2.68 13.40
CA GLU A 61 15.98 -1.35 13.57
C GLU A 61 15.79 -0.81 14.98
N ALA A 62 14.58 -0.88 15.53
CA ALA A 62 14.26 -0.46 16.89
C ALA A 62 15.13 -1.18 17.93
N ARG A 63 15.30 -2.51 17.79
CA ARG A 63 16.21 -3.29 18.66
C ARG A 63 17.66 -2.83 18.52
N ALA A 64 18.14 -2.58 17.31
CA ALA A 64 19.51 -2.13 17.09
C ALA A 64 19.80 -0.73 17.66
N GLN A 65 18.80 0.14 17.69
CA GLN A 65 18.92 1.50 18.21
C GLN A 65 18.51 1.63 19.69
N GLY A 66 17.97 0.60 20.31
CA GLY A 66 17.46 0.65 21.70
C GLY A 66 16.21 1.55 21.87
N VAL A 67 15.39 1.66 20.84
CA VAL A 67 14.15 2.47 20.81
C VAL A 67 12.93 1.59 20.54
N THR A 68 11.73 2.18 20.56
CA THR A 68 10.49 1.46 20.22
C THR A 68 10.21 1.48 18.71
N VAL A 69 9.38 0.55 18.24
CA VAL A 69 8.89 0.56 16.84
C VAL A 69 8.12 1.85 16.55
N ASP A 70 7.38 2.36 17.53
CA ASP A 70 6.66 3.63 17.40
C ASP A 70 7.61 4.81 17.15
N ASP A 71 8.80 4.80 17.79
CA ASP A 71 9.81 5.83 17.55
C ASP A 71 10.38 5.76 16.13
N ILE A 72 10.58 4.54 15.60
CA ILE A 72 11.02 4.35 14.20
C ILE A 72 9.93 4.85 13.25
N VAL A 73 8.69 4.38 13.42
CA VAL A 73 7.56 4.75 12.56
C VAL A 73 7.33 6.27 12.54
N LYS A 74 7.49 6.96 13.68
CA LYS A 74 7.39 8.43 13.76
C LYS A 74 8.46 9.16 12.97
N ARG A 75 9.67 8.60 12.88
CA ARG A 75 10.79 9.21 12.14
C ARG A 75 10.69 9.00 10.63
N GLU A 76 10.03 7.92 10.23
CA GLU A 76 9.87 7.55 8.84
C GLU A 76 8.72 8.32 8.18
N THR A 77 8.92 9.58 7.94
CA THR A 77 8.00 10.38 7.14
C THR A 77 8.47 10.37 5.69
N LEU A 78 7.74 9.68 4.81
CA LEU A 78 7.88 9.84 3.35
C LEU A 78 7.61 11.30 2.92
N PHE A 79 7.04 12.10 3.82
CA PHE A 79 6.60 13.46 3.53
C PHE A 79 6.91 14.40 4.70
N SER A 80 7.24 15.63 4.37
CA SER A 80 7.34 16.69 5.36
C SER A 80 5.99 16.93 6.03
N GLU A 81 5.94 17.01 7.37
CA GLU A 81 4.73 17.34 8.14
C GLU A 81 4.06 18.64 7.64
N ASN A 82 4.85 19.55 7.09
CA ASN A 82 4.41 20.84 6.57
C ASN A 82 3.83 20.77 5.15
N GLN A 83 3.89 19.63 4.47
CA GLN A 83 3.38 19.48 3.12
C GLN A 83 1.84 19.48 3.14
N LYS A 84 1.23 20.58 2.65
CA LYS A 84 -0.23 20.77 2.68
C LYS A 84 -0.98 19.76 1.83
N SER A 85 -0.42 19.41 0.67
CA SER A 85 -1.00 18.45 -0.27
C SER A 85 0.07 17.49 -0.78
N VAL A 86 -0.32 16.27 -1.05
CA VAL A 86 0.53 15.26 -1.68
C VAL A 86 -0.05 14.99 -3.07
N GLU A 87 0.74 15.24 -4.11
CA GLU A 87 0.39 14.89 -5.48
C GLU A 87 0.73 13.42 -5.73
N TYR A 88 -0.14 12.72 -6.46
CA TYR A 88 0.01 11.29 -6.81
C TYR A 88 -0.49 11.04 -8.23
N ARG A 89 0.06 10.01 -8.87
CA ARG A 89 -0.33 9.56 -10.21
C ARG A 89 0.08 8.11 -10.45
N ASN A 90 -0.29 7.57 -11.60
CA ASN A 90 0.21 6.28 -12.10
C ASN A 90 0.05 5.12 -11.10
N GLU A 91 -1.14 4.99 -10.49
CA GLU A 91 -1.48 3.78 -9.74
C GLU A 91 -1.46 2.59 -10.68
N LYS A 92 -0.65 1.56 -10.35
CA LYS A 92 -0.56 0.31 -11.07
C LYS A 92 -0.75 -0.84 -10.11
N ILE A 93 -1.64 -1.75 -10.46
CA ILE A 93 -1.93 -2.97 -9.69
C ILE A 93 -1.54 -4.17 -10.55
N ASP A 94 -0.76 -5.08 -9.97
CA ASP A 94 -0.34 -6.33 -10.57
C ASP A 94 -0.50 -7.46 -9.54
N GLY A 95 -1.61 -8.17 -9.63
CA GLY A 95 -1.99 -9.21 -8.68
C GLY A 95 -2.10 -8.68 -7.25
N ASN A 96 -1.23 -9.17 -6.37
CA ASN A 96 -1.15 -8.75 -4.97
C ASN A 96 -0.13 -7.65 -4.70
N LYS A 97 0.46 -7.07 -5.73
CA LYS A 97 1.41 -5.94 -5.66
C LYS A 97 0.84 -4.73 -6.37
N ALA A 98 1.20 -3.55 -5.88
CA ALA A 98 0.86 -2.31 -6.55
C ALA A 98 1.95 -1.26 -6.34
N THR A 99 1.93 -0.24 -7.18
CA THR A 99 2.78 0.95 -7.05
C THR A 99 1.96 2.20 -7.28
N LEU A 100 2.30 3.27 -6.59
CA LEU A 100 1.76 4.61 -6.75
C LEU A 100 2.92 5.59 -6.88
N GLU A 101 2.94 6.44 -7.89
CA GLU A 101 3.91 7.53 -7.95
C GLU A 101 3.42 8.71 -7.12
N VAL A 102 4.29 9.19 -6.26
CA VAL A 102 4.01 10.27 -5.31
C VAL A 102 5.08 11.34 -5.45
N LYS A 103 4.68 12.59 -5.41
CA LYS A 103 5.62 13.72 -5.47
C LYS A 103 6.14 14.03 -4.07
N ASN A 104 7.45 13.89 -3.89
CA ASN A 104 8.11 14.17 -2.62
C ASN A 104 8.25 15.67 -2.36
N SER A 105 8.79 16.05 -1.20
CA SER A 105 9.00 17.44 -0.80
C SER A 105 9.99 18.21 -1.68
N TYR A 106 10.80 17.52 -2.47
CA TYR A 106 11.76 18.10 -3.41
C TYR A 106 11.18 18.25 -4.83
N GLY A 107 9.92 17.89 -5.04
CA GLY A 107 9.24 17.95 -6.34
C GLY A 107 9.52 16.77 -7.27
N SER A 108 10.28 15.77 -6.83
CA SER A 108 10.57 14.55 -7.58
C SER A 108 9.47 13.50 -7.38
N TRP A 109 9.24 12.68 -8.43
CA TRP A 109 8.29 11.57 -8.36
C TRP A 109 9.00 10.32 -7.84
N GLU A 110 8.45 9.74 -6.78
CA GLU A 110 8.93 8.51 -6.16
C GLU A 110 7.85 7.44 -6.22
N LYS A 111 8.25 6.18 -6.43
CA LYS A 111 7.33 5.05 -6.39
C LYS A 111 7.15 4.59 -4.95
N VAL A 112 5.91 4.55 -4.51
CA VAL A 112 5.51 3.93 -3.24
C VAL A 112 4.96 2.54 -3.56
N PRO A 113 5.58 1.46 -3.09
CA PRO A 113 5.11 0.11 -3.32
C PRO A 113 4.07 -0.30 -2.28
N PHE A 114 3.18 -1.19 -2.71
CA PHE A 114 2.15 -1.78 -1.89
C PHE A 114 2.12 -3.30 -2.12
N ILE A 115 1.71 -4.00 -1.09
CA ILE A 115 1.38 -5.43 -1.14
C ILE A 115 0.01 -5.65 -0.51
N MET A 116 -0.73 -6.62 -1.03
CA MET A 116 -1.99 -7.03 -0.42
C MET A 116 -1.72 -8.13 0.60
N GLU A 117 -2.05 -7.86 1.86
CA GLU A 117 -1.99 -8.80 2.97
C GLU A 117 -3.37 -8.82 3.65
N ASP A 118 -3.92 -10.00 3.89
CA ASP A 118 -5.23 -10.19 4.52
C ASP A 118 -6.35 -9.33 3.88
N GLU A 119 -6.38 -9.31 2.54
CA GLU A 119 -7.33 -8.52 1.71
C GLU A 119 -7.22 -6.99 1.87
N VAL A 120 -6.15 -6.49 2.51
CA VAL A 120 -5.89 -5.06 2.72
C VAL A 120 -4.58 -4.67 2.03
N TRP A 121 -4.60 -3.57 1.28
CA TRP A 121 -3.38 -2.99 0.76
C TRP A 121 -2.52 -2.39 1.88
N LYS A 122 -1.23 -2.71 1.87
CA LYS A 122 -0.22 -2.26 2.85
C LYS A 122 0.93 -1.58 2.11
N VAL A 123 1.49 -0.54 2.70
CA VAL A 123 2.75 0.07 2.21
C VAL A 123 3.90 -0.89 2.48
N ASP A 124 4.67 -1.24 1.44
CA ASP A 124 5.72 -2.27 1.50
C ASP A 124 7.11 -1.70 1.23
N LYS A 125 7.67 -0.99 2.21
CA LYS A 125 9.00 -0.39 2.12
C LYS A 125 10.12 -1.42 2.00
N GLN A 126 9.99 -2.56 2.69
CA GLN A 126 10.98 -3.64 2.61
C GLN A 126 10.99 -4.25 1.21
N GLY A 127 9.83 -4.55 0.65
CA GLY A 127 9.73 -5.08 -0.72
C GLY A 127 10.32 -4.13 -1.76
N TYR A 128 10.21 -2.83 -1.55
CA TYR A 128 10.87 -1.84 -2.41
C TYR A 128 12.39 -1.90 -2.28
N ALA A 129 12.92 -1.94 -1.06
CA ALA A 129 14.36 -2.05 -0.82
C ALA A 129 14.93 -3.34 -1.45
N ASP A 130 14.25 -4.46 -1.27
CA ASP A 130 14.65 -5.75 -1.86
C ASP A 130 14.64 -5.71 -3.39
N GLN A 131 13.63 -5.06 -3.99
CA GLN A 131 13.57 -4.87 -5.45
C GLN A 131 14.72 -4.00 -5.95
N MET A 132 15.01 -2.88 -5.28
CA MET A 132 16.12 -1.99 -5.65
C MET A 132 17.48 -2.70 -5.58
N LEU A 133 17.71 -3.49 -4.54
CA LEU A 133 18.94 -4.30 -4.43
C LEU A 133 19.07 -5.27 -5.59
N LYS A 134 18.00 -5.96 -5.93
CA LYS A 134 17.98 -6.89 -7.07
C LYS A 134 18.26 -6.18 -8.40
N GLU A 135 17.67 -5.01 -8.63
CA GLU A 135 17.91 -4.21 -9.84
C GLU A 135 19.38 -3.75 -9.92
N ILE A 136 20.00 -3.41 -8.78
CA ILE A 136 21.42 -3.07 -8.71
C ILE A 136 22.27 -4.28 -9.08
N GLU A 137 22.04 -5.44 -8.47
CA GLU A 137 22.78 -6.67 -8.75
C GLU A 137 22.66 -7.09 -10.23
N GLU A 138 21.47 -6.98 -10.81
CA GLU A 138 21.25 -7.29 -12.23
C GLU A 138 21.98 -6.29 -13.16
N ASN A 139 22.04 -5.01 -12.79
CA ASN A 139 22.76 -4.00 -13.56
C ASN A 139 24.27 -4.17 -13.44
N ASP A 140 24.80 -4.47 -12.26
CA ASP A 140 26.21 -4.75 -12.05
C ASP A 140 26.64 -5.96 -12.88
N LYS A 141 25.84 -7.05 -12.89
CA LYS A 141 26.09 -8.22 -13.73
C LYS A 141 26.13 -7.88 -15.22
N LYS A 142 25.17 -7.10 -15.71
CA LYS A 142 25.18 -6.63 -17.12
C LYS A 142 26.43 -5.82 -17.45
N LEU A 143 26.85 -4.96 -16.53
CA LEU A 143 28.06 -4.15 -16.69
C LEU A 143 29.32 -5.03 -16.76
N ASP A 144 29.43 -6.03 -15.89
CA ASP A 144 30.51 -7.01 -15.89
C ASP A 144 30.56 -7.82 -17.19
N ASP A 145 29.41 -8.25 -17.69
CA ASP A 145 29.28 -8.97 -18.98
C ASP A 145 29.76 -8.09 -20.16
N ILE A 146 29.43 -6.79 -20.15
CA ILE A 146 29.90 -5.83 -21.17
C ILE A 146 31.41 -5.64 -21.09
N ILE A 147 31.96 -5.44 -19.89
CA ILE A 147 33.39 -5.20 -19.66
C ILE A 147 34.20 -6.44 -20.04
N ASN A 148 33.72 -7.63 -19.68
CA ASN A 148 34.39 -8.90 -19.99
C ASN A 148 34.22 -9.31 -21.46
N GLY A 149 33.05 -9.04 -22.06
CA GLY A 149 32.79 -9.29 -23.49
C GLY A 149 33.56 -8.34 -24.40
N ALA A 150 33.89 -7.12 -23.95
CA ALA A 150 34.72 -6.19 -24.69
C ALA A 150 36.24 -6.55 -24.66
N LYS A 151 36.64 -7.52 -23.83
CA LYS A 151 38.03 -7.99 -23.69
C LYS A 151 38.38 -9.22 -24.55
N THR A 152 37.42 -9.77 -25.31
CA THR A 152 37.71 -10.87 -26.24
C THR A 152 38.18 -10.29 -27.59
N PRO A 153 39.46 -10.46 -27.97
CA PRO A 153 39.97 -10.03 -29.26
C PRO A 153 39.44 -10.90 -30.38
#